data_cee0787857bacbf510a0ff6925c77f98
#
_entry.id   cee0787857bacbf510a0ff6925c77f98
#
_cell.length_a   1.000
_cell.length_b   1.000
_cell.length_c   1.000
_cell.angle_alpha   90.00
_cell.angle_beta   90.00
_cell.angle_gamma   90.00
#
_symmetry.space_group_name_H-M   'P 1'
#
loop_
_entity.id
_entity.type
_entity.pdbx_description
1 polymer ?
#
loop_
_entity_poly.entity_id
_entity_poly.type
_entity_poly.pdbx_seq_one_letter_code
_entity_poly.pdbx_strand_id
1 'polypeptide(L)'
;MYENIEFIVACAGKSTRNFPHSKGIAHKCLLPFGDIRLIDCVLQDIVRMGGRHITLVVSDQSTIDAFTEALKTDTKTEEKLRKGGRDRIADVLRATFLPEDIDLKYVIQEKPIGTAQVLGLAHRLSPDRHGVLIFPDDLIDSTKAKVPFVKKITDSFLQNTKQILLTGLVKEDVSNNAIISNKRLIEKPKNPTSNIAGYSPIVLPKECLDSIEKETAEIEKTGQMPEGLALGEWVYTDGINSFLDKEGEEKGFFVEMEILVPSNYEMMDTGSLPLYEKALMRELLTRSFFAEENKEYVIKLLIEME
;
A
#
# COMPACT_ATOMS: atom_id res chain seq x y z
N MET A 1 15.62 -11.71 -7.60
CA MET A 1 14.40 -12.38 -8.11
C MET A 1 13.39 -11.34 -8.61
N TYR A 2 13.26 -10.17 -7.98
CA TYR A 2 12.30 -9.10 -8.34
C TYR A 2 12.98 -7.86 -8.93
N GLU A 3 14.10 -8.03 -9.66
CA GLU A 3 14.87 -6.93 -10.26
C GLU A 3 14.07 -6.10 -11.28
N ASN A 4 13.09 -6.74 -11.93
CA ASN A 4 12.19 -6.09 -12.90
C ASN A 4 10.87 -5.61 -12.27
N ILE A 5 10.79 -5.55 -10.95
CA ILE A 5 9.62 -5.08 -10.21
C ILE A 5 9.96 -3.79 -9.45
N GLU A 6 9.14 -2.76 -9.61
CA GLU A 6 9.14 -1.54 -8.79
C GLU A 6 7.96 -1.57 -7.82
N PHE A 7 8.22 -1.44 -6.52
CA PHE A 7 7.18 -1.33 -5.51
C PHE A 7 6.84 0.15 -5.32
N ILE A 8 5.63 0.53 -5.69
CA ILE A 8 5.15 1.91 -5.72
C ILE A 8 4.22 2.12 -4.53
N VAL A 9 4.63 2.91 -3.55
CA VAL A 9 3.85 3.17 -2.34
C VAL A 9 3.24 4.56 -2.40
N ALA A 10 1.91 4.63 -2.37
CA ALA A 10 1.14 5.87 -2.51
C ALA A 10 1.05 6.64 -1.17
N CYS A 11 1.96 7.60 -0.96
CA CYS A 11 2.08 8.39 0.26
C CYS A 11 1.80 9.89 0.05
N ALA A 12 1.04 10.29 -0.98
CA ALA A 12 0.74 11.69 -1.28
C ALA A 12 -0.61 12.20 -0.73
N GLY A 13 -1.42 11.33 -0.11
CA GLY A 13 -2.73 11.68 0.42
C GLY A 13 -2.66 12.63 1.62
N LYS A 14 -3.64 13.55 1.74
CA LYS A 14 -3.72 14.56 2.83
C LYS A 14 -4.04 13.98 4.22
N SER A 15 -4.30 12.70 4.36
CA SER A 15 -4.57 12.00 5.63
C SER A 15 -5.72 12.54 6.47
N THR A 16 -6.65 13.32 5.88
CA THR A 16 -7.73 14.03 6.60
C THR A 16 -8.74 13.09 7.27
N ARG A 17 -8.94 11.89 6.72
CA ARG A 17 -9.85 10.89 7.31
C ARG A 17 -9.34 10.29 8.63
N ASN A 18 -8.07 10.50 8.96
CA ASN A 18 -7.43 10.05 10.20
C ASN A 18 -7.25 11.19 11.23
N PHE A 19 -7.84 12.37 10.99
CA PHE A 19 -7.84 13.44 11.99
C PHE A 19 -8.69 13.02 13.21
N PRO A 20 -8.28 13.40 14.46
CA PRO A 20 -7.14 14.27 14.77
C PRO A 20 -5.77 13.54 14.88
N HIS A 21 -5.69 12.22 14.78
CA HIS A 21 -4.45 11.47 14.99
C HIS A 21 -3.35 11.84 14.00
N SER A 22 -3.70 12.17 12.74
CA SER A 22 -2.72 12.62 11.74
C SER A 22 -2.37 14.11 11.82
N LYS A 23 -2.93 14.87 12.78
CA LYS A 23 -2.64 16.29 12.92
C LYS A 23 -1.19 16.48 13.39
N GLY A 24 -0.42 17.26 12.63
CA GLY A 24 0.99 17.54 12.93
C GLY A 24 1.96 16.42 12.55
N ILE A 25 1.46 15.36 11.93
CA ILE A 25 2.28 14.29 11.33
C ILE A 25 2.31 14.51 9.82
N ALA A 26 3.49 14.42 9.21
CA ALA A 26 3.66 14.68 7.78
C ALA A 26 2.77 13.81 6.88
N HIS A 27 2.58 12.54 7.26
CA HIS A 27 1.68 11.61 6.57
C HIS A 27 1.15 10.52 7.50
N LYS A 28 -0.11 10.04 7.27
CA LYS A 28 -0.73 8.96 8.08
C LYS A 28 0.10 7.69 8.18
N CYS A 29 0.93 7.39 7.18
CA CYS A 29 1.80 6.21 7.20
C CYS A 29 2.88 6.23 8.27
N LEU A 30 3.14 7.41 8.88
CA LEU A 30 4.01 7.57 10.03
C LEU A 30 3.29 7.40 11.37
N LEU A 31 1.97 7.14 11.36
CA LEU A 31 1.23 6.80 12.58
C LEU A 31 1.76 5.50 13.18
N PRO A 32 1.86 5.43 14.52
CA PRO A 32 2.19 4.19 15.21
C PRO A 32 1.18 3.08 14.89
N PHE A 33 1.67 1.86 14.69
CA PHE A 33 0.83 0.69 14.49
C PHE A 33 1.43 -0.49 15.25
N GLY A 34 0.93 -0.72 16.46
CA GLY A 34 1.59 -1.60 17.41
C GLY A 34 2.95 -1.03 17.83
N ASP A 35 4.00 -1.81 17.65
CA ASP A 35 5.36 -1.47 18.03
C ASP A 35 6.13 -0.65 16.99
N ILE A 36 5.62 -0.55 15.78
CA ILE A 36 6.25 0.11 14.62
C ILE A 36 5.26 1.07 13.95
N ARG A 37 5.59 1.64 12.79
CA ARG A 37 4.70 2.54 12.02
C ARG A 37 4.01 1.77 10.89
N LEU A 38 2.91 2.31 10.37
CA LEU A 38 2.23 1.74 9.20
C LEU A 38 3.16 1.53 8.01
N ILE A 39 4.06 2.50 7.74
CA ILE A 39 5.02 2.39 6.64
C ILE A 39 6.02 1.24 6.87
N ASP A 40 6.44 1.02 8.11
CA ASP A 40 7.38 -0.06 8.43
C ASP A 40 6.75 -1.43 8.13
N CYS A 41 5.45 -1.60 8.37
CA CYS A 41 4.74 -2.84 8.03
C CYS A 41 4.82 -3.13 6.52
N VAL A 42 4.53 -2.13 5.68
CA VAL A 42 4.58 -2.24 4.22
C VAL A 42 6.00 -2.55 3.74
N LEU A 43 6.98 -1.77 4.21
CA LEU A 43 8.37 -1.93 3.79
C LEU A 43 8.96 -3.27 4.22
N GLN A 44 8.63 -3.75 5.43
CA GLN A 44 9.05 -5.08 5.90
C GLN A 44 8.50 -6.20 5.03
N ASP A 45 7.25 -6.13 4.59
CA ASP A 45 6.68 -7.14 3.71
C ASP A 45 7.36 -7.17 2.34
N ILE A 46 7.68 -5.99 1.77
CA ILE A 46 8.46 -5.87 0.53
C ILE A 46 9.86 -6.47 0.72
N VAL A 47 10.56 -6.10 1.79
CA VAL A 47 11.91 -6.59 2.09
C VAL A 47 11.92 -8.11 2.32
N ARG A 48 10.95 -8.64 3.10
CA ARG A 48 10.83 -10.08 3.40
C ARG A 48 10.61 -10.92 2.15
N MET A 49 9.87 -10.41 1.16
CA MET A 49 9.70 -11.13 -0.10
C MET A 49 10.94 -11.08 -1.01
N GLY A 50 11.90 -10.21 -0.72
CA GLY A 50 13.10 -9.98 -1.53
C GLY A 50 12.98 -8.81 -2.51
N GLY A 51 11.98 -7.94 -2.37
CA GLY A 51 11.87 -6.68 -3.11
C GLY A 51 13.01 -5.72 -2.73
N ARG A 52 13.52 -4.95 -3.72
CA ARG A 52 14.66 -4.05 -3.51
C ARG A 52 14.44 -2.65 -4.09
N HIS A 53 13.57 -2.51 -5.07
CA HIS A 53 13.30 -1.26 -5.76
C HIS A 53 11.98 -0.69 -5.28
N ILE A 54 12.02 0.42 -4.56
CA ILE A 54 10.86 1.01 -3.88
C ILE A 54 10.79 2.50 -4.22
N THR A 55 9.64 2.96 -4.71
CA THR A 55 9.36 4.39 -4.90
C THR A 55 8.22 4.82 -3.98
N LEU A 56 8.50 5.78 -3.09
CA LEU A 56 7.47 6.46 -2.29
C LEU A 56 7.00 7.70 -3.06
N VAL A 57 5.72 7.73 -3.43
CA VAL A 57 5.12 8.93 -4.04
C VAL A 57 4.51 9.76 -2.92
N VAL A 58 5.00 10.99 -2.74
CA VAL A 58 4.71 11.87 -1.61
C VAL A 58 4.14 13.21 -2.05
N SER A 59 3.58 14.00 -1.13
CA SER A 59 2.94 15.29 -1.44
C SER A 59 3.92 16.44 -1.65
N ASP A 60 5.04 16.46 -0.91
CA ASP A 60 5.95 17.61 -0.84
C ASP A 60 7.31 17.25 -0.23
N GLN A 61 8.22 18.20 -0.25
CA GLN A 61 9.57 18.02 0.30
C GLN A 61 9.56 17.76 1.81
N SER A 62 8.67 18.39 2.57
CA SER A 62 8.60 18.18 4.03
C SER A 62 8.19 16.75 4.37
N THR A 63 7.39 16.14 3.50
CA THR A 63 7.03 14.72 3.62
C THR A 63 8.23 13.81 3.31
N ILE A 64 9.05 14.13 2.30
CA ILE A 64 10.34 13.41 2.05
C ILE A 64 11.23 13.48 3.30
N ASP A 65 11.42 14.67 3.85
CA ASP A 65 12.30 14.88 5.02
C ASP A 65 11.82 14.05 6.21
N ALA A 66 10.50 14.01 6.45
CA ALA A 66 9.91 13.23 7.54
C ALA A 66 10.09 11.71 7.33
N PHE A 67 9.88 11.19 6.10
CA PHE A 67 10.14 9.78 5.80
C PHE A 67 11.64 9.45 5.89
N THR A 68 12.51 10.32 5.38
CA THR A 68 13.96 10.12 5.45
C THR A 68 14.44 10.00 6.88
N GLU A 69 13.99 10.90 7.78
CA GLU A 69 14.34 10.81 9.21
C GLU A 69 13.70 9.58 9.88
N ALA A 70 12.44 9.27 9.54
CA ALA A 70 11.73 8.13 10.10
C ALA A 70 12.34 6.78 9.71
N LEU A 71 12.86 6.64 8.50
CA LEU A 71 13.43 5.39 7.95
C LEU A 71 14.95 5.28 8.16
N LYS A 72 15.56 6.27 8.80
CA LYS A 72 16.99 6.28 9.08
C LYS A 72 17.38 5.17 10.04
N THR A 73 18.44 4.46 9.70
CA THR A 73 19.06 3.45 10.57
C THR A 73 19.70 4.12 11.78
N ASP A 74 19.28 3.76 12.99
CA ASP A 74 19.81 4.30 14.25
C ASP A 74 20.48 3.21 15.10
N THR A 75 21.65 2.76 14.65
CA THR A 75 22.47 1.76 15.35
C THR A 75 22.96 2.25 16.70
N LYS A 76 23.15 3.56 16.88
CA LYS A 76 23.60 4.12 18.16
C LYS A 76 22.55 3.96 19.26
N THR A 77 21.28 4.23 18.92
CA THR A 77 20.17 4.01 19.85
C THR A 77 19.97 2.53 20.13
N GLU A 78 20.04 1.66 19.10
CA GLU A 78 19.99 0.21 19.27
C GLU A 78 21.05 -0.29 20.26
N GLU A 79 22.33 0.08 20.08
CA GLU A 79 23.41 -0.29 20.97
C GLU A 79 23.20 0.23 22.41
N LYS A 80 22.71 1.46 22.57
CA LYS A 80 22.41 2.04 23.90
C LYS A 80 21.29 1.25 24.59
N LEU A 81 20.25 0.85 23.87
CA LEU A 81 19.18 0.03 24.41
C LEU A 81 19.70 -1.33 24.89
N ARG A 82 20.52 -2.02 24.08
CA ARG A 82 21.13 -3.31 24.45
C ARG A 82 22.06 -3.19 25.68
N LYS A 83 22.90 -2.18 25.70
CA LYS A 83 23.76 -1.89 26.90
C LYS A 83 22.93 -1.60 28.15
N GLY A 84 21.72 -1.07 28.00
CA GLY A 84 20.79 -0.82 29.11
C GLY A 84 19.88 -2.01 29.45
N GLY A 85 20.10 -3.21 28.89
CA GLY A 85 19.28 -4.42 29.12
C GLY A 85 17.88 -4.36 28.53
N ARG A 86 17.67 -3.51 27.51
CA ARG A 86 16.37 -3.33 26.83
C ARG A 86 16.34 -4.04 25.46
N ASP A 87 16.72 -5.32 25.45
CA ASP A 87 16.92 -6.09 24.22
C ASP A 87 15.65 -6.19 23.37
N ARG A 88 14.47 -6.41 23.99
CA ARG A 88 13.19 -6.46 23.26
C ARG A 88 12.92 -5.18 22.46
N ILE A 89 13.17 -4.00 23.06
CA ILE A 89 12.98 -2.71 22.40
C ILE A 89 14.03 -2.52 21.29
N ALA A 90 15.27 -2.95 21.54
CA ALA A 90 16.32 -2.92 20.53
C ALA A 90 15.99 -3.80 19.32
N ASP A 91 15.37 -4.98 19.54
CA ASP A 91 14.93 -5.88 18.47
C ASP A 91 13.80 -5.26 17.63
N VAL A 92 12.83 -4.60 18.27
CA VAL A 92 11.78 -3.83 17.57
C VAL A 92 12.40 -2.73 16.70
N LEU A 93 13.30 -1.92 17.28
CA LEU A 93 13.98 -0.87 16.53
C LEU A 93 14.78 -1.45 15.35
N ARG A 94 15.54 -2.52 15.58
CA ARG A 94 16.32 -3.19 14.54
C ARG A 94 15.44 -3.70 13.40
N ALA A 95 14.23 -4.18 13.68
CA ALA A 95 13.30 -4.67 12.69
C ALA A 95 12.79 -3.57 11.74
N THR A 96 12.89 -2.28 12.11
CA THR A 96 12.53 -1.15 11.22
C THR A 96 13.65 -0.72 10.28
N PHE A 97 14.87 -1.25 10.43
CA PHE A 97 16.00 -0.87 9.59
C PHE A 97 15.87 -1.50 8.21
N LEU A 98 16.00 -0.66 7.19
CA LEU A 98 16.07 -1.16 5.82
C LEU A 98 17.45 -1.73 5.53
N PRO A 99 17.55 -2.83 4.75
CA PRO A 99 18.82 -3.32 4.22
C PRO A 99 19.55 -2.26 3.36
N GLU A 100 20.88 -2.30 3.36
CA GLU A 100 21.71 -1.35 2.60
C GLU A 100 21.54 -1.47 1.08
N ASP A 101 21.06 -2.60 0.59
CA ASP A 101 20.81 -2.89 -0.82
C ASP A 101 19.42 -2.46 -1.30
N ILE A 102 18.64 -1.73 -0.48
CA ILE A 102 17.37 -1.14 -0.90
C ILE A 102 17.60 0.12 -1.74
N ASP A 103 17.10 0.11 -2.97
CA ASP A 103 16.98 1.28 -3.85
C ASP A 103 15.67 2.00 -3.53
N LEU A 104 15.71 2.91 -2.52
CA LEU A 104 14.56 3.71 -2.09
C LEU A 104 14.57 5.07 -2.77
N LYS A 105 13.53 5.35 -3.56
CA LYS A 105 13.34 6.61 -4.28
C LYS A 105 12.13 7.37 -3.75
N TYR A 106 12.15 8.68 -3.93
CA TYR A 106 11.03 9.57 -3.66
C TYR A 106 10.64 10.33 -4.91
N VAL A 107 9.34 10.54 -5.13
CA VAL A 107 8.82 11.44 -6.16
C VAL A 107 7.68 12.26 -5.60
N ILE A 108 7.65 13.55 -5.93
CA ILE A 108 6.63 14.48 -5.42
C ILE A 108 5.46 14.54 -6.40
N GLN A 109 4.25 14.35 -5.88
CA GLN A 109 3.00 14.61 -6.57
C GLN A 109 2.56 16.07 -6.28
N GLU A 110 3.19 17.06 -6.94
CA GLU A 110 2.97 18.48 -6.66
C GLU A 110 1.52 18.94 -6.85
N LYS A 111 0.90 18.48 -7.93
CA LYS A 111 -0.49 18.78 -8.28
C LYS A 111 -1.24 17.46 -8.37
N PRO A 112 -1.90 17.02 -7.29
CA PRO A 112 -2.59 15.74 -7.28
C PRO A 112 -3.80 15.78 -8.23
N ILE A 113 -3.76 14.94 -9.26
CA ILE A 113 -4.85 14.74 -10.22
C ILE A 113 -5.52 13.37 -10.05
N GLY A 114 -5.00 12.53 -9.17
CA GLY A 114 -5.54 11.21 -8.85
C GLY A 114 -4.48 10.13 -8.69
N THR A 115 -4.91 8.90 -8.44
CA THR A 115 -4.02 7.77 -8.12
C THR A 115 -3.33 7.17 -9.35
N ALA A 116 -3.83 7.37 -10.57
CA ALA A 116 -3.10 6.99 -11.78
C ALA A 116 -1.82 7.81 -11.96
N GLN A 117 -1.82 9.09 -11.54
CA GLN A 117 -0.61 9.91 -11.55
C GLN A 117 0.50 9.32 -10.67
N VAL A 118 0.16 8.68 -9.55
CA VAL A 118 1.13 7.99 -8.69
C VAL A 118 1.91 6.95 -9.49
N LEU A 119 1.21 6.17 -10.32
CA LEU A 119 1.81 5.17 -11.20
C LEU A 119 2.70 5.80 -12.26
N GLY A 120 2.20 6.83 -12.95
CA GLY A 120 2.96 7.54 -14.01
C GLY A 120 4.24 8.17 -13.46
N LEU A 121 4.18 8.87 -12.33
CA LEU A 121 5.33 9.51 -11.69
C LEU A 121 6.40 8.49 -11.26
N ALA A 122 5.99 7.39 -10.64
CA ALA A 122 6.91 6.34 -10.23
C ALA A 122 7.55 5.64 -11.44
N HIS A 123 6.76 5.40 -12.49
CA HIS A 123 7.24 4.75 -13.71
C HIS A 123 8.31 5.58 -14.44
N ARG A 124 8.23 6.91 -14.43
CA ARG A 124 9.29 7.80 -14.97
C ARG A 124 10.66 7.54 -14.35
N LEU A 125 10.70 7.13 -13.07
CA LEU A 125 11.96 6.82 -12.38
C LEU A 125 12.46 5.40 -12.67
N SER A 126 11.59 4.52 -13.15
CA SER A 126 11.89 3.09 -13.36
C SER A 126 11.14 2.54 -14.58
N PRO A 127 11.41 3.06 -15.82
CA PRO A 127 10.59 2.79 -17.00
C PRO A 127 10.68 1.35 -17.54
N ASP A 128 11.67 0.58 -17.08
CA ASP A 128 11.87 -0.80 -17.54
C ASP A 128 11.26 -1.86 -16.61
N ARG A 129 10.56 -1.43 -15.56
CA ARG A 129 10.01 -2.35 -14.55
C ARG A 129 8.48 -2.45 -14.62
N HIS A 130 7.97 -3.62 -14.26
CA HIS A 130 6.58 -3.79 -13.88
C HIS A 130 6.34 -3.11 -12.52
N GLY A 131 5.10 -2.72 -12.21
CA GLY A 131 4.78 -2.04 -10.96
C GLY A 131 3.94 -2.86 -10.01
N VAL A 132 4.19 -2.69 -8.72
CA VAL A 132 3.31 -3.14 -7.65
C VAL A 132 2.84 -1.91 -6.87
N LEU A 133 1.61 -1.45 -7.14
CA LEU A 133 1.00 -0.33 -6.42
C LEU A 133 0.52 -0.80 -5.04
N ILE A 134 0.92 -0.07 -4.01
CA ILE A 134 0.53 -0.33 -2.62
C ILE A 134 -0.05 0.94 -2.01
N PHE A 135 -1.27 0.84 -1.50
CA PHE A 135 -1.85 1.85 -0.61
C PHE A 135 -1.50 1.45 0.82
N PRO A 136 -0.72 2.25 1.55
CA PRO A 136 -0.21 1.82 2.86
C PRO A 136 -1.27 1.69 3.96
N ASP A 137 -2.50 2.08 3.68
CA ASP A 137 -3.67 1.87 4.53
C ASP A 137 -4.38 0.52 4.29
N ASP A 138 -4.04 -0.19 3.20
CA ASP A 138 -4.51 -1.54 2.90
C ASP A 138 -3.51 -2.57 3.44
N LEU A 139 -3.41 -2.72 4.76
CA LEU A 139 -2.51 -3.70 5.37
C LEU A 139 -3.10 -5.11 5.28
N ILE A 140 -2.24 -6.10 4.98
CA ILE A 140 -2.65 -7.51 4.94
C ILE A 140 -1.86 -8.31 5.98
N ASP A 141 -2.54 -8.80 7.00
CA ASP A 141 -1.95 -9.74 7.95
C ASP A 141 -1.69 -11.08 7.28
N SER A 142 -0.42 -11.43 7.14
CA SER A 142 0.06 -12.68 6.53
C SER A 142 0.64 -13.65 7.56
N THR A 143 0.40 -13.45 8.84
CA THR A 143 1.01 -14.24 9.94
C THR A 143 0.67 -15.73 9.81
N LYS A 144 -0.57 -16.04 9.46
CA LYS A 144 -1.03 -17.43 9.29
C LYS A 144 -0.41 -18.10 8.06
N ALA A 145 -0.25 -17.36 6.98
CA ALA A 145 0.32 -17.85 5.72
C ALA A 145 1.85 -18.00 5.77
N LYS A 146 2.53 -17.31 6.70
CA LYS A 146 4.00 -17.21 6.81
C LYS A 146 4.71 -16.64 5.58
N VAL A 147 3.94 -16.14 4.60
CA VAL A 147 4.42 -15.52 3.36
C VAL A 147 3.63 -14.23 3.14
N PRO A 148 4.27 -13.07 2.94
CA PRO A 148 3.57 -11.83 2.65
C PRO A 148 2.64 -11.96 1.43
N PHE A 149 1.44 -11.40 1.50
CA PHE A 149 0.50 -11.48 0.38
C PHE A 149 1.04 -10.76 -0.86
N VAL A 150 1.78 -9.68 -0.69
CA VAL A 150 2.47 -8.98 -1.78
C VAL A 150 3.41 -9.92 -2.55
N LYS A 151 4.05 -10.88 -1.88
CA LYS A 151 4.84 -11.91 -2.55
C LYS A 151 3.94 -12.84 -3.39
N LYS A 152 2.85 -13.33 -2.79
CA LYS A 152 1.92 -14.25 -3.46
C LYS A 152 1.40 -13.65 -4.77
N ILE A 153 0.86 -12.43 -4.72
CA ILE A 153 0.28 -11.78 -5.91
C ILE A 153 1.35 -11.43 -6.96
N THR A 154 2.55 -11.03 -6.53
CA THR A 154 3.66 -10.75 -7.46
C THR A 154 4.16 -12.04 -8.13
N ASP A 155 4.29 -13.13 -7.38
CA ASP A 155 4.68 -14.42 -7.95
C ASP A 155 3.61 -14.94 -8.94
N SER A 156 2.33 -14.76 -8.64
CA SER A 156 1.22 -15.08 -9.56
C SER A 156 1.33 -14.28 -10.85
N PHE A 157 1.54 -12.98 -10.77
CA PHE A 157 1.77 -12.12 -11.93
C PHE A 157 2.97 -12.57 -12.78
N LEU A 158 4.08 -12.96 -12.16
CA LEU A 158 5.28 -13.39 -12.89
C LEU A 158 5.09 -14.69 -13.67
N GLN A 159 4.04 -15.48 -13.39
CA GLN A 159 3.65 -16.64 -14.21
C GLN A 159 2.98 -16.22 -15.52
N ASN A 160 2.31 -15.04 -15.53
CA ASN A 160 1.66 -14.49 -16.71
C ASN A 160 1.64 -12.96 -16.66
N THR A 161 2.64 -12.32 -17.23
CA THR A 161 2.80 -10.85 -17.24
C THR A 161 1.79 -10.12 -18.13
N LYS A 162 0.80 -10.80 -18.71
CA LYS A 162 -0.34 -10.18 -19.39
C LYS A 162 -1.52 -9.89 -18.45
N GLN A 163 -1.44 -10.35 -17.21
CA GLN A 163 -2.44 -10.04 -16.18
C GLN A 163 -2.19 -8.66 -15.55
N ILE A 164 -3.27 -7.99 -15.21
CA ILE A 164 -3.29 -6.88 -14.26
C ILE A 164 -4.00 -7.44 -13.03
N LEU A 165 -3.25 -7.67 -11.94
CA LEU A 165 -3.78 -8.35 -10.78
C LEU A 165 -4.09 -7.38 -9.65
N LEU A 166 -5.34 -7.39 -9.15
CA LEU A 166 -5.74 -6.71 -7.93
C LEU A 166 -5.90 -7.71 -6.79
N THR A 167 -5.67 -7.27 -5.57
CA THR A 167 -6.10 -8.01 -4.38
C THR A 167 -7.62 -8.01 -4.28
N GLY A 168 -8.25 -9.18 -4.23
CA GLY A 168 -9.69 -9.35 -4.12
C GLY A 168 -10.12 -9.78 -2.73
N LEU A 169 -11.12 -9.12 -2.15
CA LEU A 169 -11.75 -9.49 -0.89
C LEU A 169 -13.25 -9.64 -1.06
N VAL A 170 -13.80 -10.79 -0.67
CA VAL A 170 -15.25 -11.00 -0.65
C VAL A 170 -15.88 -10.21 0.48
N LYS A 171 -16.84 -9.30 0.17
CA LYS A 171 -17.54 -8.42 1.11
C LYS A 171 -19.03 -8.35 0.78
N GLU A 172 -19.84 -8.02 1.79
CA GLU A 172 -21.26 -7.74 1.60
C GLU A 172 -21.49 -6.40 0.88
N ASP A 173 -20.72 -5.36 1.24
CA ASP A 173 -20.77 -4.05 0.61
C ASP A 173 -19.42 -3.72 -0.05
N VAL A 174 -19.45 -3.52 -1.36
CA VAL A 174 -18.31 -3.15 -2.20
C VAL A 174 -18.46 -1.76 -2.82
N SER A 175 -19.49 -0.99 -2.44
CA SER A 175 -19.82 0.32 -3.04
C SER A 175 -18.70 1.36 -2.91
N ASN A 176 -17.79 1.18 -1.96
CA ASN A 176 -16.64 2.06 -1.73
C ASN A 176 -15.32 1.54 -2.32
N ASN A 177 -15.35 0.44 -3.06
CA ASN A 177 -14.19 -0.21 -3.62
C ASN A 177 -14.28 -0.31 -5.15
N ALA A 178 -13.17 -0.60 -5.82
CA ALA A 178 -13.19 -1.04 -7.20
C ALA A 178 -13.72 -2.48 -7.31
N ILE A 179 -14.44 -2.78 -8.38
CA ILE A 179 -14.84 -4.15 -8.73
C ILE A 179 -14.43 -4.45 -10.17
N ILE A 180 -14.39 -5.73 -10.54
CA ILE A 180 -14.30 -6.14 -11.96
C ILE A 180 -15.71 -6.46 -12.47
N SER A 181 -16.11 -5.82 -13.58
CA SER A 181 -17.34 -6.08 -14.31
C SER A 181 -17.05 -5.97 -15.81
N ASN A 182 -17.51 -6.95 -16.59
CA ASN A 182 -17.30 -6.99 -18.04
C ASN A 182 -15.84 -6.75 -18.48
N LYS A 183 -14.87 -7.36 -17.76
CA LYS A 183 -13.43 -7.24 -18.00
C LYS A 183 -12.88 -5.80 -17.82
N ARG A 184 -13.58 -4.93 -17.11
CA ARG A 184 -13.17 -3.57 -16.78
C ARG A 184 -13.28 -3.34 -15.29
N LEU A 185 -12.48 -2.42 -14.79
CA LEU A 185 -12.55 -1.95 -13.41
C LEU A 185 -13.64 -0.87 -13.30
N ILE A 186 -14.49 -1.00 -12.31
CA ILE A 186 -15.50 0.01 -11.99
C ILE A 186 -15.21 0.53 -10.60
N GLU A 187 -14.82 1.80 -10.50
CA GLU A 187 -14.53 2.47 -9.24
C GLU A 187 -15.82 2.88 -8.54
N LYS A 188 -15.99 2.47 -7.28
CA LYS A 188 -17.12 2.82 -6.40
C LYS A 188 -18.49 2.71 -7.08
N PRO A 189 -18.88 1.51 -7.54
CA PRO A 189 -20.10 1.30 -8.32
C PRO A 189 -21.35 1.61 -7.50
N LYS A 190 -22.29 2.37 -8.07
CA LYS A 190 -23.60 2.61 -7.44
C LYS A 190 -24.44 1.33 -7.35
N ASN A 191 -24.32 0.47 -8.35
CA ASN A 191 -25.01 -0.82 -8.43
C ASN A 191 -23.96 -1.91 -8.69
N PRO A 192 -23.33 -2.47 -7.68
CA PRO A 192 -22.26 -3.44 -7.86
C PRO A 192 -22.81 -4.75 -8.46
N THR A 193 -22.07 -5.29 -9.44
CA THR A 193 -22.36 -6.57 -10.11
C THR A 193 -21.51 -7.72 -9.55
N SER A 194 -20.67 -7.45 -8.58
CA SER A 194 -19.78 -8.39 -7.91
C SER A 194 -19.77 -8.10 -6.41
N ASN A 195 -19.54 -9.11 -5.61
CA ASN A 195 -19.27 -8.98 -4.17
C ASN A 195 -17.77 -9.07 -3.83
N ILE A 196 -16.89 -8.94 -4.84
CA ILE A 196 -15.44 -8.95 -4.65
C ILE A 196 -14.94 -7.53 -4.78
N ALA A 197 -14.45 -6.99 -3.66
CA ALA A 197 -13.83 -5.67 -3.57
C ALA A 197 -12.35 -5.73 -3.95
N GLY A 198 -11.90 -4.79 -4.78
CA GLY A 198 -10.50 -4.61 -5.14
C GLY A 198 -9.75 -3.76 -4.11
N TYR A 199 -8.57 -4.22 -3.73
CA TYR A 199 -7.62 -3.59 -2.82
C TYR A 199 -6.20 -3.63 -3.38
N SER A 200 -5.27 -2.93 -2.73
CA SER A 200 -3.84 -3.14 -2.95
C SER A 200 -3.30 -4.35 -2.13
N PRO A 201 -2.15 -4.95 -2.51
CA PRO A 201 -1.30 -4.59 -3.67
C PRO A 201 -1.99 -4.87 -5.03
N ILE A 202 -1.64 -4.02 -6.02
CA ILE A 202 -2.09 -4.14 -7.41
C ILE A 202 -0.84 -4.29 -8.28
N VAL A 203 -0.77 -5.37 -9.07
CA VAL A 203 0.38 -5.63 -9.94
C VAL A 203 0.03 -5.28 -11.38
N LEU A 204 0.89 -4.46 -11.99
CA LEU A 204 0.69 -3.91 -13.33
C LEU A 204 1.87 -4.23 -14.23
N PRO A 205 1.61 -4.69 -15.48
CA PRO A 205 2.65 -4.84 -16.47
C PRO A 205 3.23 -3.48 -16.88
N LYS A 206 4.49 -3.48 -17.28
CA LYS A 206 5.21 -2.31 -17.76
C LYS A 206 4.44 -1.56 -18.85
N GLU A 207 3.86 -2.28 -19.80
CA GLU A 207 3.09 -1.71 -20.92
C GLU A 207 1.89 -0.89 -20.45
N CYS A 208 1.22 -1.34 -19.38
CA CYS A 208 0.14 -0.57 -18.76
C CYS A 208 0.69 0.71 -18.11
N LEU A 209 1.83 0.62 -17.44
CA LEU A 209 2.48 1.79 -16.83
C LEU A 209 2.98 2.79 -17.87
N ASP A 210 3.53 2.32 -19.00
CA ASP A 210 3.92 3.17 -20.15
C ASP A 210 2.73 3.96 -20.68
N SER A 211 1.56 3.34 -20.79
CA SER A 211 0.33 4.01 -21.24
C SER A 211 -0.16 5.05 -20.23
N ILE A 212 -0.23 4.67 -18.94
CA ILE A 212 -0.65 5.57 -17.85
C ILE A 212 0.30 6.77 -17.73
N GLU A 213 1.61 6.55 -17.87
CA GLU A 213 2.62 7.63 -17.82
C GLU A 213 2.42 8.65 -18.96
N LYS A 214 2.22 8.19 -20.18
CA LYS A 214 1.97 9.07 -21.34
C LYS A 214 0.71 9.92 -21.14
N GLU A 215 -0.37 9.33 -20.64
CA GLU A 215 -1.59 10.08 -20.38
C GLU A 215 -1.41 11.06 -19.20
N THR A 216 -0.71 10.64 -18.14
CA THR A 216 -0.36 11.51 -17.03
C THR A 216 0.44 12.71 -17.49
N ALA A 217 1.46 12.51 -18.33
CA ALA A 217 2.29 13.58 -18.89
C ALA A 217 1.46 14.56 -19.75
N GLU A 218 0.51 14.06 -20.54
CA GLU A 218 -0.37 14.90 -21.34
C GLU A 218 -1.33 15.73 -20.47
N ILE A 219 -1.91 15.13 -19.42
CA ILE A 219 -2.76 15.85 -18.46
C ILE A 219 -1.94 16.93 -17.73
N GLU A 220 -0.73 16.62 -17.28
CA GLU A 220 0.15 17.60 -16.60
C GLU A 220 0.52 18.78 -17.51
N LYS A 221 0.74 18.53 -18.80
CA LYS A 221 1.09 19.52 -19.80
C LYS A 221 -0.10 20.41 -20.20
N THR A 222 -1.27 19.81 -20.40
CA THR A 222 -2.46 20.51 -20.95
C THR A 222 -3.40 21.03 -19.88
N GLY A 223 -3.39 20.41 -18.69
CA GLY A 223 -4.38 20.61 -17.65
C GLY A 223 -5.75 20.00 -17.99
N GLN A 224 -5.88 19.27 -19.08
CA GLN A 224 -7.15 18.68 -19.51
C GLN A 224 -7.26 17.23 -19.02
N MET A 225 -8.29 16.97 -18.22
CA MET A 225 -8.63 15.63 -17.76
C MET A 225 -9.41 14.89 -18.85
N PRO A 226 -9.25 13.54 -18.95
CA PRO A 226 -10.09 12.73 -19.81
C PRO A 226 -11.58 12.89 -19.47
N GLU A 227 -12.46 12.74 -20.46
CA GLU A 227 -13.91 12.71 -20.22
C GLU A 227 -14.36 11.41 -19.57
N GLY A 228 -15.44 11.48 -18.80
CA GLY A 228 -16.10 10.28 -18.24
C GLY A 228 -15.41 9.65 -17.04
N LEU A 229 -14.47 10.36 -16.37
CA LEU A 229 -13.83 9.87 -15.16
C LEU A 229 -14.84 9.58 -14.05
N ALA A 230 -14.72 8.41 -13.42
CA ALA A 230 -15.65 7.91 -12.41
C ALA A 230 -15.82 8.84 -11.20
N LEU A 231 -14.74 9.50 -10.76
CA LEU A 231 -14.71 10.38 -9.60
C LEU A 231 -14.33 11.83 -9.92
N GLY A 232 -14.19 12.18 -11.20
CA GLY A 232 -13.65 13.49 -11.62
C GLY A 232 -12.16 13.65 -11.35
N GLU A 233 -11.46 12.58 -10.95
CA GLU A 233 -10.02 12.48 -10.73
C GLU A 233 -9.46 11.36 -11.62
N TRP A 234 -8.22 11.48 -12.05
CA TRP A 234 -7.50 10.46 -12.82
C TRP A 234 -7.05 9.32 -11.90
N VAL A 235 -7.98 8.39 -11.60
CA VAL A 235 -7.72 7.26 -10.70
C VAL A 235 -7.11 6.06 -11.43
N TYR A 236 -6.43 5.17 -10.69
CA TYR A 236 -5.74 4.01 -11.26
C TYR A 236 -6.66 3.11 -12.09
N THR A 237 -7.94 2.98 -11.71
CA THR A 237 -8.94 2.20 -12.45
C THR A 237 -9.22 2.77 -13.83
N ASP A 238 -9.28 4.11 -13.97
CA ASP A 238 -9.46 4.78 -15.24
C ASP A 238 -8.23 4.61 -16.14
N GLY A 239 -7.00 4.73 -15.55
CA GLY A 239 -5.76 4.51 -16.27
C GLY A 239 -5.61 3.10 -16.82
N ILE A 240 -5.97 2.08 -16.02
CA ILE A 240 -5.96 0.68 -16.45
C ILE A 240 -7.00 0.44 -17.56
N ASN A 241 -8.22 0.95 -17.40
CA ASN A 241 -9.26 0.81 -18.42
C ASN A 241 -8.86 1.50 -19.72
N SER A 242 -8.30 2.71 -19.66
CA SER A 242 -7.81 3.43 -20.84
C SER A 242 -6.75 2.63 -21.60
N PHE A 243 -5.80 2.01 -20.90
CA PHE A 243 -4.83 1.11 -21.51
C PHE A 243 -5.50 -0.07 -22.20
N LEU A 244 -6.43 -0.76 -21.51
CA LEU A 244 -7.12 -1.92 -22.08
C LEU A 244 -7.93 -1.56 -23.31
N ASP A 245 -8.62 -0.41 -23.33
CA ASP A 245 -9.44 0.05 -24.44
C ASP A 245 -8.60 0.47 -25.66
N LYS A 246 -7.45 1.08 -25.46
CA LYS A 246 -6.60 1.59 -26.54
C LYS A 246 -5.77 0.52 -27.23
N GLU A 247 -5.20 -0.40 -26.47
CA GLU A 247 -4.24 -1.36 -27.01
C GLU A 247 -4.11 -2.67 -26.21
N GLY A 248 -4.45 -2.64 -24.91
CA GLY A 248 -4.17 -3.74 -24.01
C GLY A 248 -4.92 -5.01 -24.37
N GLU A 249 -6.23 -4.92 -24.63
CA GLU A 249 -7.07 -6.07 -24.93
C GLU A 249 -6.66 -6.76 -26.24
N GLU A 250 -6.32 -5.99 -27.30
CA GLU A 250 -5.80 -6.53 -28.55
C GLU A 250 -4.47 -7.27 -28.38
N LYS A 251 -3.63 -6.80 -27.44
CA LYS A 251 -2.35 -7.43 -27.08
C LYS A 251 -2.50 -8.58 -26.08
N GLY A 252 -3.72 -8.94 -25.71
CA GLY A 252 -4.04 -10.04 -24.79
C GLY A 252 -3.87 -9.72 -23.32
N PHE A 253 -3.84 -8.45 -22.91
CA PHE A 253 -3.88 -8.05 -21.52
C PHE A 253 -5.30 -8.12 -20.96
N PHE A 254 -5.42 -8.43 -19.67
CA PHE A 254 -6.70 -8.51 -18.96
C PHE A 254 -6.55 -8.24 -17.47
N VAL A 255 -7.66 -7.88 -16.81
CA VAL A 255 -7.73 -7.68 -15.37
C VAL A 255 -8.26 -8.92 -14.67
N GLU A 256 -7.70 -9.21 -13.50
CA GLU A 256 -8.10 -10.33 -12.64
C GLU A 256 -7.92 -9.97 -11.17
N MET A 257 -8.54 -10.73 -10.26
CA MET A 257 -8.34 -10.57 -8.82
C MET A 257 -7.72 -11.82 -8.19
N GLU A 258 -6.61 -11.64 -7.47
CA GLU A 258 -6.05 -12.65 -6.58
C GLU A 258 -6.79 -12.58 -5.23
N ILE A 259 -7.58 -13.60 -4.93
CA ILE A 259 -8.47 -13.59 -3.78
C ILE A 259 -7.72 -13.80 -2.47
N LEU A 260 -7.97 -12.94 -1.50
CA LEU A 260 -7.57 -13.15 -0.11
C LEU A 260 -8.36 -14.31 0.49
N VAL A 261 -7.65 -15.36 0.86
CA VAL A 261 -8.25 -16.52 1.54
C VAL A 261 -8.23 -16.27 3.04
N PRO A 262 -9.40 -16.10 3.72
CA PRO A 262 -9.47 -15.68 5.12
C PRO A 262 -8.76 -16.60 6.13
N SER A 263 -8.57 -17.88 5.80
CA SER A 263 -7.79 -18.80 6.63
C SER A 263 -6.29 -18.45 6.71
N ASN A 264 -5.78 -17.73 5.72
CA ASN A 264 -4.35 -17.44 5.56
C ASN A 264 -4.02 -15.96 5.71
N TYR A 265 -4.93 -15.08 5.27
CA TYR A 265 -4.70 -13.65 5.17
C TYR A 265 -5.90 -12.89 5.74
N GLU A 266 -5.64 -11.74 6.32
CA GLU A 266 -6.69 -10.86 6.80
C GLU A 266 -6.40 -9.40 6.44
N MET A 267 -7.38 -8.74 5.82
CA MET A 267 -7.31 -7.32 5.49
C MET A 267 -7.52 -6.47 6.74
N MET A 268 -6.62 -5.54 6.97
CA MET A 268 -6.69 -4.52 8.01
C MET A 268 -6.70 -3.14 7.33
N ASP A 269 -7.90 -2.63 7.04
CA ASP A 269 -8.08 -1.28 6.49
C ASP A 269 -7.82 -0.24 7.58
N THR A 270 -6.90 0.68 7.34
CA THR A 270 -6.55 1.80 8.23
C THR A 270 -6.84 3.16 7.60
N GLY A 271 -7.62 3.18 6.53
CA GLY A 271 -7.89 4.37 5.71
C GLY A 271 -8.74 5.45 6.39
N SER A 272 -9.40 5.16 7.52
CA SER A 272 -10.15 6.12 8.33
C SER A 272 -9.89 5.90 9.82
N LEU A 273 -10.17 6.92 10.65
CA LEU A 273 -9.88 6.84 12.09
C LEU A 273 -10.54 5.64 12.79
N PRO A 274 -11.83 5.32 12.61
CA PRO A 274 -12.42 4.16 13.28
C PRO A 274 -11.82 2.82 12.83
N LEU A 275 -11.45 2.70 11.55
CA LEU A 275 -10.83 1.49 11.02
C LEU A 275 -9.39 1.36 11.53
N TYR A 276 -8.64 2.47 11.57
CA TYR A 276 -7.29 2.51 12.13
C TYR A 276 -7.28 2.09 13.61
N GLU A 277 -8.18 2.64 14.44
CA GLU A 277 -8.27 2.31 15.87
C GLU A 277 -8.59 0.82 16.08
N LYS A 278 -9.51 0.27 15.30
CA LYS A 278 -9.85 -1.16 15.33
C LYS A 278 -8.65 -2.04 14.95
N ALA A 279 -7.96 -1.69 13.86
CA ALA A 279 -6.78 -2.42 13.39
C ALA A 279 -5.62 -2.31 14.39
N LEU A 280 -5.38 -1.11 14.95
CA LEU A 280 -4.36 -0.87 15.97
C LEU A 280 -4.63 -1.68 17.25
N MET A 281 -5.88 -1.69 17.75
CA MET A 281 -6.25 -2.48 18.93
C MET A 281 -5.96 -3.96 18.70
N ARG A 282 -6.32 -4.48 17.55
CA ARG A 282 -6.02 -5.85 17.18
C ARG A 282 -4.51 -6.11 17.16
N GLU A 283 -3.73 -5.23 16.52
CA GLU A 283 -2.27 -5.36 16.46
C GLU A 283 -1.66 -5.42 17.86
N LEU A 284 -2.04 -4.50 18.74
CA LEU A 284 -1.56 -4.44 20.13
C LEU A 284 -1.90 -5.72 20.93
N LEU A 285 -3.05 -6.35 20.66
CA LEU A 285 -3.50 -7.54 21.40
C LEU A 285 -3.01 -8.86 20.79
N THR A 286 -2.51 -8.88 19.55
CA THR A 286 -2.23 -10.14 18.86
C THR A 286 -0.82 -10.29 18.34
N ARG A 287 -0.15 -9.21 17.95
CA ARG A 287 1.12 -9.25 17.21
C ARG A 287 2.24 -8.40 17.80
N SER A 288 1.90 -7.41 18.64
CA SER A 288 2.89 -6.62 19.37
C SER A 288 3.81 -7.51 20.21
N PHE A 289 5.06 -7.10 20.38
CA PHE A 289 6.00 -7.74 21.32
C PHE A 289 5.46 -7.81 22.74
N PHE A 290 4.50 -6.95 23.08
CA PHE A 290 3.86 -6.85 24.39
C PHE A 290 2.41 -7.35 24.37
N ALA A 291 2.03 -8.19 23.37
CA ALA A 291 0.64 -8.61 23.17
C ALA A 291 0.06 -9.34 24.40
N GLU A 292 0.84 -10.17 25.07
CA GLU A 292 0.36 -10.90 26.26
C GLU A 292 0.12 -9.95 27.44
N GLU A 293 1.06 -9.03 27.70
CA GLU A 293 0.91 -8.00 28.73
C GLU A 293 -0.28 -7.07 28.43
N ASN A 294 -0.49 -6.73 27.17
CA ASN A 294 -1.62 -5.92 26.71
C ASN A 294 -2.96 -6.67 26.95
N LYS A 295 -3.02 -7.97 26.65
CA LYS A 295 -4.22 -8.79 26.91
C LYS A 295 -4.55 -8.86 28.38
N GLU A 296 -3.56 -9.14 29.24
CA GLU A 296 -3.73 -9.18 30.69
C GLU A 296 -4.27 -7.85 31.24
N TYR A 297 -3.71 -6.73 30.74
CA TYR A 297 -4.16 -5.39 31.13
C TYR A 297 -5.62 -5.12 30.72
N VAL A 298 -6.00 -5.45 29.47
CA VAL A 298 -7.38 -5.26 28.97
C VAL A 298 -8.37 -6.14 29.75
N ILE A 299 -8.03 -7.40 30.03
CA ILE A 299 -8.89 -8.29 30.83
C ILE A 299 -9.11 -7.70 32.23
N LYS A 300 -8.05 -7.18 32.86
CA LYS A 300 -8.15 -6.54 34.17
C LYS A 300 -9.06 -5.31 34.13
N LEU A 301 -8.93 -4.44 33.12
CA LEU A 301 -9.80 -3.28 32.96
C LEU A 301 -11.27 -3.67 32.80
N LEU A 302 -11.56 -4.71 32.00
CA LEU A 302 -12.94 -5.18 31.80
C LEU A 302 -13.55 -5.67 33.11
N ILE A 303 -12.78 -6.38 33.96
CA ILE A 303 -13.24 -6.83 35.27
C ILE A 303 -13.50 -5.64 36.23
N GLU A 304 -12.68 -4.59 36.15
CA GLU A 304 -12.86 -3.38 36.98
C GLU A 304 -14.05 -2.50 36.54
N MET A 305 -14.58 -2.70 35.35
CA MET A 305 -15.73 -1.95 34.80
C MET A 305 -17.09 -2.64 35.03
N GLU A 306 -17.11 -3.91 35.45
CA GLU A 306 -18.31 -4.65 35.89
C GLU A 306 -18.62 -4.39 37.39
#